data_5f2e987bdf38b1b3536f4df16772b57d
#
_entry.id   5f2e987bdf38b1b3536f4df16772b57d
#
_cell.length_a   1.000
_cell.length_b   1.000
_cell.length_c   1.000
_cell.angle_alpha   90.00
_cell.angle_beta   90.00
_cell.angle_gamma   90.00
#
_symmetry.space_group_name_H-M   'P 1'
#
loop_
_entity.id
_entity.type
_entity.pdbx_description
1 polymer ?
#
loop_
_entity_poly.entity_id
_entity_poly.type
_entity_poly.pdbx_seq_one_letter_code
_entity_poly.pdbx_strand_id
1 'polypeptide(L)'
;AGKKYGSAYPMGARMMSGNSVHHQQLERDLSAFVSKEDSILLNYGYQGVLSVIDALVDRKDVIVYDSECHACIIDGLRLHIGKRFVYPHNNIENLKDQLERATKIVKETGGGILVITEGVFGMSGNMGALSSIVELKKDYNFRLFVDDAHGFGTMGKTGAGCGEEQGVQDEIDLFFSTFAKSMASIGAFVSGNADIIDNLRYKIRSQIFAKSLPMPLVVGNIKRLSLIKNSPEFKNKLWEIV
;
A
#
# COMPACT_ATOMS: atom_id res chain seq x y z
N ALA A 1 2.50 -22.74 14.83
CA ALA A 1 1.19 -22.09 14.77
C ALA A 1 0.07 -23.07 14.38
N GLY A 2 0.19 -23.84 13.29
CA GLY A 2 -0.86 -24.74 12.81
C GLY A 2 -1.31 -25.78 13.85
N LYS A 3 -0.37 -26.41 14.59
CA LYS A 3 -0.71 -27.35 15.68
C LYS A 3 -1.47 -26.70 16.83
N LYS A 4 -1.19 -25.42 17.14
CA LYS A 4 -1.83 -24.70 18.26
C LYS A 4 -3.18 -24.09 17.87
N TYR A 5 -3.31 -23.53 16.68
CA TYR A 5 -4.46 -22.73 16.27
C TYR A 5 -5.33 -23.39 15.20
N GLY A 6 -4.88 -24.49 14.59
CA GLY A 6 -5.50 -25.04 13.39
C GLY A 6 -5.26 -24.16 12.15
N SER A 7 -5.81 -24.57 11.01
CA SER A 7 -5.58 -23.89 9.72
C SER A 7 -6.39 -22.60 9.52
N ALA A 8 -7.55 -22.50 10.20
CA ALA A 8 -8.57 -21.50 9.89
C ALA A 8 -8.87 -20.49 11.01
N TYR A 9 -8.26 -20.64 12.17
CA TYR A 9 -8.44 -19.72 13.31
C TYR A 9 -7.77 -18.36 13.04
N PRO A 10 -8.35 -17.23 13.45
CA PRO A 10 -9.66 -17.06 14.09
C PRO A 10 -10.81 -17.10 13.09
N MET A 11 -12.05 -17.32 13.58
CA MET A 11 -13.22 -17.55 12.73
C MET A 11 -14.01 -16.26 12.38
N GLY A 12 -13.72 -15.12 13.00
CA GLY A 12 -14.44 -13.87 12.82
C GLY A 12 -13.68 -12.82 12.02
N ALA A 13 -14.36 -11.74 11.67
CA ALA A 13 -13.76 -10.51 11.20
C ALA A 13 -12.94 -9.83 12.32
N ARG A 14 -12.00 -8.96 11.95
CA ARG A 14 -11.12 -8.26 12.91
C ARG A 14 -11.89 -7.48 13.98
N MET A 15 -12.98 -6.84 13.61
CA MET A 15 -13.82 -6.05 14.51
C MET A 15 -14.65 -6.91 15.49
N MET A 16 -14.84 -8.20 15.21
CA MET A 16 -15.64 -9.10 16.03
C MET A 16 -14.75 -10.00 16.90
N SER A 17 -14.44 -11.18 16.43
CA SER A 17 -13.63 -12.17 17.15
C SER A 17 -12.34 -12.56 16.42
N GLY A 18 -12.05 -11.92 15.31
CA GLY A 18 -10.91 -12.26 14.43
C GLY A 18 -9.62 -11.52 14.77
N ASN A 19 -9.63 -10.60 15.73
CA ASN A 19 -8.40 -9.91 16.15
C ASN A 19 -7.60 -10.75 17.16
N SER A 20 -6.28 -10.59 17.17
CA SER A 20 -5.39 -11.19 18.15
C SER A 20 -4.16 -10.34 18.39
N VAL A 21 -3.43 -10.63 19.48
CA VAL A 21 -2.16 -9.98 19.79
C VAL A 21 -1.12 -10.17 18.67
N HIS A 22 -1.18 -11.28 17.93
CA HIS A 22 -0.25 -11.54 16.81
C HIS A 22 -0.60 -10.72 15.56
N HIS A 23 -1.90 -10.48 15.28
CA HIS A 23 -2.29 -9.56 14.21
C HIS A 23 -1.78 -8.15 14.50
N GLN A 24 -2.02 -7.67 15.72
CA GLN A 24 -1.55 -6.34 16.15
C GLN A 24 -0.02 -6.24 16.18
N GLN A 25 0.67 -7.31 16.58
CA GLN A 25 2.13 -7.37 16.52
C GLN A 25 2.62 -7.22 15.09
N LEU A 26 2.07 -8.00 14.15
CA LEU A 26 2.47 -7.92 12.75
C LEU A 26 2.23 -6.52 12.17
N GLU A 27 1.09 -5.88 12.49
CA GLU A 27 0.78 -4.52 12.08
C GLU A 27 1.83 -3.53 12.59
N ARG A 28 2.15 -3.56 13.88
CA ARG A 28 3.22 -2.71 14.45
C ARG A 28 4.59 -2.97 13.84
N ASP A 29 4.94 -4.23 13.63
CA ASP A 29 6.24 -4.59 13.07
C ASP A 29 6.38 -4.15 11.61
N LEU A 30 5.28 -4.17 10.85
CA LEU A 30 5.20 -3.69 9.46
C LEU A 30 5.29 -2.17 9.39
N SER A 31 4.48 -1.44 10.19
CA SER A 31 4.52 0.02 10.19
C SER A 31 5.91 0.53 10.57
N ALA A 32 6.51 -0.03 11.60
CA ALA A 32 7.88 0.31 12.00
C ALA A 32 8.91 0.00 10.90
N PHE A 33 8.72 -1.09 10.14
CA PHE A 33 9.66 -1.47 9.08
C PHE A 33 9.60 -0.55 7.87
N VAL A 34 8.41 -0.05 7.52
CA VAL A 34 8.24 0.89 6.41
C VAL A 34 8.16 2.34 6.88
N SER A 35 8.61 2.66 8.10
CA SER A 35 8.67 4.01 8.67
C SER A 35 7.33 4.74 8.61
N LYS A 36 6.25 4.07 9.03
CA LYS A 36 4.89 4.65 9.13
C LYS A 36 4.36 4.52 10.55
N GLU A 37 3.35 5.33 10.88
CA GLU A 37 2.79 5.38 12.24
C GLU A 37 1.98 4.13 12.57
N ASP A 38 1.15 3.65 11.64
CA ASP A 38 0.30 2.48 11.85
C ASP A 38 0.11 1.68 10.56
N SER A 39 -0.43 0.46 10.70
CA SER A 39 -0.73 -0.46 9.61
C SER A 39 -2.03 -1.20 9.85
N ILE A 40 -2.66 -1.64 8.78
CA ILE A 40 -3.78 -2.58 8.80
C ILE A 40 -3.52 -3.76 7.89
N LEU A 41 -3.71 -4.99 8.41
CA LEU A 41 -3.61 -6.22 7.64
C LEU A 41 -4.83 -6.43 6.77
N LEU A 42 -4.61 -6.93 5.56
CA LEU A 42 -5.62 -7.26 4.56
C LEU A 42 -5.43 -8.72 4.12
N ASN A 43 -6.51 -9.38 3.69
CA ASN A 43 -6.45 -10.80 3.36
C ASN A 43 -5.75 -11.08 2.03
N TYR A 44 -5.91 -10.20 1.03
CA TYR A 44 -5.35 -10.35 -0.31
C TYR A 44 -4.93 -9.00 -0.87
N GLY A 45 -3.86 -8.98 -1.69
CA GLY A 45 -3.35 -7.76 -2.30
C GLY A 45 -4.35 -7.10 -3.23
N TYR A 46 -4.87 -7.85 -4.21
CA TYR A 46 -5.83 -7.33 -5.19
C TYR A 46 -7.05 -6.67 -4.54
N GLN A 47 -7.73 -7.43 -3.68
CA GLN A 47 -8.90 -6.95 -2.96
C GLN A 47 -8.57 -5.82 -1.98
N GLY A 48 -7.35 -5.85 -1.40
CA GLY A 48 -6.87 -4.85 -0.47
C GLY A 48 -6.76 -3.48 -1.11
N VAL A 49 -6.03 -3.37 -2.23
CA VAL A 49 -5.87 -2.10 -2.98
C VAL A 49 -7.23 -1.52 -3.37
N LEU A 50 -8.06 -2.35 -4.00
CA LEU A 50 -9.40 -1.96 -4.43
C LEU A 50 -10.23 -1.40 -3.27
N SER A 51 -10.22 -2.10 -2.11
CA SER A 51 -10.99 -1.70 -0.93
C SER A 51 -10.40 -0.46 -0.23
N VAL A 52 -9.08 -0.26 -0.27
CA VAL A 52 -8.43 0.95 0.25
C VAL A 52 -8.85 2.17 -0.57
N ILE A 53 -8.81 2.08 -1.90
CA ILE A 53 -9.24 3.16 -2.78
C ILE A 53 -10.72 3.50 -2.54
N ASP A 54 -11.61 2.50 -2.53
CA ASP A 54 -13.05 2.69 -2.27
C ASP A 54 -13.34 3.34 -0.91
N ALA A 55 -12.53 3.01 0.11
CA ALA A 55 -12.72 3.52 1.47
C ALA A 55 -12.16 4.93 1.70
N LEU A 56 -11.16 5.36 0.91
CA LEU A 56 -10.45 6.63 1.11
C LEU A 56 -11.11 7.82 0.47
N VAL A 57 -11.65 7.65 -0.73
CA VAL A 57 -12.05 8.75 -1.60
C VAL A 57 -13.56 8.79 -1.82
N ASP A 58 -14.10 9.98 -1.91
CA ASP A 58 -15.51 10.21 -2.21
C ASP A 58 -15.71 11.01 -3.53
N ARG A 59 -16.98 11.35 -3.86
CA ARG A 59 -17.33 12.06 -5.10
C ARG A 59 -16.68 13.43 -5.28
N LYS A 60 -16.20 14.05 -4.19
CA LYS A 60 -15.59 15.38 -4.23
C LYS A 60 -14.11 15.32 -4.55
N ASP A 61 -13.50 14.16 -4.28
CA ASP A 61 -12.08 13.94 -4.46
C ASP A 61 -11.72 13.68 -5.92
N VAL A 62 -10.47 13.93 -6.24
CA VAL A 62 -9.90 13.65 -7.57
C VAL A 62 -8.76 12.66 -7.41
N ILE A 63 -8.77 11.60 -8.22
CA ILE A 63 -7.65 10.67 -8.31
C ILE A 63 -6.83 10.97 -9.56
N VAL A 64 -5.50 11.04 -9.39
CA VAL A 64 -4.53 11.12 -10.49
C VAL A 64 -3.65 9.88 -10.43
N TYR A 65 -3.51 9.13 -11.53
CA TYR A 65 -2.83 7.85 -11.51
C TYR A 65 -1.97 7.58 -12.75
N ASP A 66 -0.91 6.79 -12.56
CA ASP A 66 -0.02 6.35 -13.65
C ASP A 66 -0.74 5.36 -14.57
N SER A 67 -0.54 5.49 -15.88
CA SER A 67 -1.21 4.67 -16.89
C SER A 67 -0.84 3.18 -16.83
N GLU A 68 0.30 2.81 -16.24
CA GLU A 68 0.76 1.43 -16.11
C GLU A 68 0.43 0.79 -14.75
N CYS A 69 -0.38 1.48 -13.92
CA CYS A 69 -0.83 0.92 -12.65
C CYS A 69 -1.51 -0.45 -12.82
N HIS A 70 -1.24 -1.33 -11.86
CA HIS A 70 -1.77 -2.69 -11.81
C HIS A 70 -3.30 -2.75 -11.88
N ALA A 71 -3.84 -3.83 -12.42
CA ALA A 71 -5.28 -4.03 -12.61
C ALA A 71 -6.11 -3.82 -11.33
N CYS A 72 -5.57 -4.14 -10.14
CA CYS A 72 -6.28 -3.89 -8.87
C CYS A 72 -6.51 -2.40 -8.58
N ILE A 73 -5.58 -1.53 -8.97
CA ILE A 73 -5.75 -0.08 -8.89
C ILE A 73 -6.82 0.35 -9.88
N ILE A 74 -6.72 -0.08 -11.14
CA ILE A 74 -7.71 0.25 -12.18
C ILE A 74 -9.12 -0.18 -11.79
N ASP A 75 -9.29 -1.35 -11.20
CA ASP A 75 -10.60 -1.81 -10.72
C ASP A 75 -11.08 -1.03 -9.48
N GLY A 76 -10.16 -0.65 -8.58
CA GLY A 76 -10.48 0.27 -7.49
C GLY A 76 -10.94 1.64 -8.00
N LEU A 77 -10.28 2.16 -9.04
CA LEU A 77 -10.67 3.41 -9.70
C LEU A 77 -12.08 3.36 -10.33
N ARG A 78 -12.54 2.19 -10.77
CA ARG A 78 -13.89 2.01 -11.31
C ARG A 78 -14.99 2.18 -10.25
N LEU A 79 -14.67 1.93 -8.98
CA LEU A 79 -15.59 2.15 -7.86
C LEU A 79 -15.71 3.64 -7.49
N HIS A 80 -14.68 4.43 -7.78
CA HIS A 80 -14.69 5.86 -7.51
C HIS A 80 -15.65 6.62 -8.42
N ILE A 81 -16.58 7.35 -7.83
CA ILE A 81 -17.63 8.12 -8.53
C ILE A 81 -17.25 9.57 -8.82
N GLY A 82 -16.08 10.03 -8.33
CA GLY A 82 -15.50 11.35 -8.60
C GLY A 82 -14.69 11.40 -9.89
N LYS A 83 -13.91 12.46 -10.05
CA LYS A 83 -13.06 12.65 -11.24
C LYS A 83 -11.78 11.84 -11.13
N ARG A 84 -11.34 11.32 -12.28
CA ARG A 84 -10.08 10.55 -12.40
C ARG A 84 -9.30 11.09 -13.58
N PHE A 85 -8.00 11.28 -13.41
CA PHE A 85 -7.08 11.68 -14.45
C PHE A 85 -5.94 10.69 -14.55
N VAL A 86 -5.63 10.24 -15.74
CA VAL A 86 -4.48 9.39 -16.03
C VAL A 86 -3.34 10.25 -16.55
N TYR A 87 -2.10 9.91 -16.17
CA TYR A 87 -0.92 10.46 -16.79
C TYR A 87 -0.07 9.33 -17.41
N PRO A 88 0.65 9.58 -18.53
CA PRO A 88 1.53 8.61 -19.15
C PRO A 88 2.61 8.15 -18.18
N HIS A 89 3.00 6.88 -18.27
CA HIS A 89 3.93 6.24 -17.36
C HIS A 89 5.17 7.10 -17.07
N ASN A 90 5.41 7.38 -15.78
CA ASN A 90 6.52 8.17 -15.26
C ASN A 90 6.70 9.58 -15.90
N ASN A 91 5.66 10.11 -16.55
CA ASN A 91 5.72 11.43 -17.17
C ASN A 91 5.33 12.53 -16.16
N ILE A 92 6.33 13.14 -15.55
CA ILE A 92 6.16 14.13 -14.47
C ILE A 92 5.52 15.43 -14.98
N GLU A 93 5.84 15.89 -16.21
CA GLU A 93 5.23 17.08 -16.77
C GLU A 93 3.73 16.87 -16.98
N ASN A 94 3.33 15.72 -17.51
CA ASN A 94 1.92 15.43 -17.66
C ASN A 94 1.22 15.23 -16.31
N LEU A 95 1.88 14.62 -15.31
CA LEU A 95 1.36 14.55 -13.94
C LEU A 95 1.09 15.96 -13.39
N LYS A 96 2.01 16.91 -13.61
CA LYS A 96 1.83 18.31 -13.23
C LYS A 96 0.59 18.93 -13.86
N ASP A 97 0.40 18.74 -15.18
CA ASP A 97 -0.82 19.20 -15.89
C ASP A 97 -2.09 18.62 -15.26
N GLN A 98 -2.08 17.32 -14.91
CA GLN A 98 -3.26 16.70 -14.27
C GLN A 98 -3.48 17.24 -12.85
N LEU A 99 -2.41 17.53 -12.09
CA LEU A 99 -2.51 18.13 -10.75
C LEU A 99 -3.07 19.54 -10.82
N GLU A 100 -2.70 20.35 -11.82
CA GLU A 100 -3.30 21.67 -12.05
C GLU A 100 -4.82 21.58 -12.31
N ARG A 101 -5.24 20.63 -13.14
CA ARG A 101 -6.65 20.36 -13.43
C ARG A 101 -7.40 19.89 -12.17
N ALA A 102 -6.80 18.94 -11.43
CA ALA A 102 -7.35 18.42 -10.20
C ALA A 102 -7.52 19.52 -9.14
N THR A 103 -6.50 20.38 -8.99
CA THR A 103 -6.54 21.51 -8.04
C THR A 103 -7.69 22.47 -8.30
N LYS A 104 -8.01 22.75 -9.58
CA LYS A 104 -9.17 23.60 -9.92
C LYS A 104 -10.47 22.95 -9.44
N ILE A 105 -10.63 21.65 -9.67
CA ILE A 105 -11.85 20.90 -9.28
C ILE A 105 -12.00 20.84 -7.76
N VAL A 106 -10.95 20.47 -7.02
CA VAL A 106 -11.06 20.34 -5.56
C VAL A 106 -11.27 21.67 -4.85
N LYS A 107 -10.83 22.79 -5.44
CA LYS A 107 -11.18 24.13 -4.94
C LYS A 107 -12.68 24.41 -5.03
N GLU A 108 -13.38 23.87 -6.03
CA GLU A 108 -14.83 24.02 -6.21
C GLU A 108 -15.62 23.01 -5.38
N THR A 109 -15.13 21.76 -5.28
CA THR A 109 -15.86 20.67 -4.61
C THR A 109 -15.60 20.59 -3.11
N GLY A 110 -14.49 21.16 -2.62
CA GLY A 110 -14.00 21.01 -1.25
C GLY A 110 -13.41 19.62 -0.96
N GLY A 111 -13.03 18.87 -1.99
CA GLY A 111 -12.39 17.56 -1.88
C GLY A 111 -10.86 17.63 -1.79
N GLY A 112 -10.22 16.46 -1.86
CA GLY A 112 -8.77 16.28 -1.89
C GLY A 112 -8.29 15.65 -3.21
N ILE A 113 -6.96 15.59 -3.36
CA ILE A 113 -6.31 14.92 -4.48
C ILE A 113 -5.54 13.71 -3.97
N LEU A 114 -5.77 12.54 -4.58
CA LEU A 114 -5.01 11.33 -4.36
C LEU A 114 -4.20 10.99 -5.61
N VAL A 115 -2.87 11.01 -5.49
CA VAL A 115 -1.97 10.50 -6.54
C VAL A 115 -1.68 9.04 -6.25
N ILE A 116 -1.83 8.17 -7.25
CA ILE A 116 -1.56 6.72 -7.14
C ILE A 116 -0.50 6.32 -8.16
N THR A 117 0.53 5.63 -7.68
CA THR A 117 1.59 5.04 -8.51
C THR A 117 2.10 3.74 -7.88
N GLU A 118 3.02 3.06 -8.56
CA GLU A 118 3.71 1.88 -8.01
C GLU A 118 5.16 2.19 -7.66
N GLY A 119 5.72 1.43 -6.74
CA GLY A 119 7.15 1.49 -6.44
C GLY A 119 7.98 0.86 -7.56
N VAL A 120 7.67 -0.41 -7.91
CA VAL A 120 8.17 -1.10 -9.10
C VAL A 120 6.98 -1.58 -9.90
N PHE A 121 6.94 -1.27 -11.18
CA PHE A 121 5.91 -1.71 -12.13
C PHE A 121 6.19 -3.14 -12.59
N GLY A 122 5.31 -4.07 -12.20
CA GLY A 122 5.56 -5.50 -12.34
C GLY A 122 5.72 -6.01 -13.78
N MET A 123 5.15 -5.33 -14.78
CA MET A 123 5.20 -5.75 -16.18
C MET A 123 6.45 -5.24 -16.92
N SER A 124 6.88 -4.01 -16.61
CA SER A 124 8.02 -3.36 -17.25
C SER A 124 9.32 -3.48 -16.45
N GLY A 125 9.22 -3.71 -15.13
CA GLY A 125 10.36 -3.69 -14.21
C GLY A 125 10.86 -2.27 -13.88
N ASN A 126 10.22 -1.24 -14.39
CA ASN A 126 10.61 0.14 -14.13
C ASN A 126 10.27 0.55 -12.69
N MET A 127 11.11 1.35 -12.07
CA MET A 127 10.76 2.03 -10.82
C MET A 127 9.85 3.23 -11.09
N GLY A 128 8.90 3.47 -10.21
CA GLY A 128 8.14 4.71 -10.15
C GLY A 128 9.06 5.89 -9.83
N ALA A 129 8.82 7.04 -10.44
CA ALA A 129 9.59 8.26 -10.23
C ALA A 129 9.19 8.96 -8.92
N LEU A 130 9.28 8.26 -7.77
CA LEU A 130 8.73 8.71 -6.48
C LEU A 130 9.36 10.03 -6.02
N SER A 131 10.66 10.20 -6.15
CA SER A 131 11.36 11.44 -5.78
C SER A 131 10.84 12.64 -6.57
N SER A 132 10.63 12.48 -7.88
CA SER A 132 10.08 13.54 -8.73
C SER A 132 8.61 13.84 -8.43
N ILE A 133 7.82 12.81 -8.09
CA ILE A 133 6.42 12.99 -7.66
C ILE A 133 6.37 13.76 -6.33
N VAL A 134 7.22 13.40 -5.37
CA VAL A 134 7.29 14.06 -4.06
C VAL A 134 7.69 15.53 -4.19
N GLU A 135 8.60 15.87 -5.11
CA GLU A 135 8.96 17.28 -5.36
C GLU A 135 7.74 18.15 -5.72
N LEU A 136 6.74 17.58 -6.40
CA LEU A 136 5.51 18.31 -6.73
C LEU A 136 4.64 18.65 -5.51
N LYS A 137 4.87 18.01 -4.34
CA LYS A 137 4.16 18.38 -3.10
C LYS A 137 4.49 19.80 -2.62
N LYS A 138 5.60 20.39 -3.09
CA LYS A 138 5.94 21.78 -2.82
C LYS A 138 4.95 22.77 -3.42
N ASP A 139 4.40 22.42 -4.59
CA ASP A 139 3.52 23.27 -5.39
C ASP A 139 2.05 22.84 -5.34
N TYR A 140 1.78 21.56 -5.07
CA TYR A 140 0.45 20.96 -5.11
C TYR A 140 0.14 20.22 -3.82
N ASN A 141 -1.06 20.43 -3.29
CA ASN A 141 -1.55 19.71 -2.12
C ASN A 141 -2.24 18.40 -2.55
N PHE A 142 -1.55 17.28 -2.41
CA PHE A 142 -2.08 15.94 -2.66
C PHE A 142 -1.56 14.91 -1.66
N ARG A 143 -2.26 13.80 -1.55
CA ARG A 143 -1.78 12.61 -0.85
C ARG A 143 -1.22 11.62 -1.86
N LEU A 144 -0.12 10.95 -1.49
CA LEU A 144 0.57 9.97 -2.32
C LEU A 144 0.31 8.56 -1.81
N PHE A 145 -0.33 7.73 -2.64
CA PHE A 145 -0.50 6.30 -2.43
C PHE A 145 0.45 5.53 -3.34
N VAL A 146 1.33 4.74 -2.75
CA VAL A 146 2.29 3.89 -3.47
C VAL A 146 1.96 2.43 -3.24
N ASP A 147 1.67 1.69 -4.31
CA ASP A 147 1.65 0.23 -4.32
C ASP A 147 3.08 -0.26 -4.54
N ASP A 148 3.72 -0.67 -3.46
CA ASP A 148 5.09 -1.18 -3.49
C ASP A 148 5.15 -2.70 -3.34
N ALA A 149 4.19 -3.40 -3.93
CA ALA A 149 4.09 -4.85 -3.89
C ALA A 149 5.34 -5.56 -4.44
N HIS A 150 6.04 -4.96 -5.41
CA HIS A 150 7.25 -5.49 -6.01
C HIS A 150 8.54 -5.00 -5.33
N GLY A 151 8.54 -3.81 -4.73
CA GLY A 151 9.71 -3.24 -4.07
C GLY A 151 9.87 -3.68 -2.61
N PHE A 152 8.78 -3.93 -1.89
CA PHE A 152 8.84 -4.39 -0.51
C PHE A 152 9.62 -5.71 -0.36
N GLY A 153 10.65 -5.70 0.48
CA GLY A 153 11.56 -6.82 0.71
C GLY A 153 12.69 -6.94 -0.31
N THR A 154 12.70 -6.12 -1.39
CA THR A 154 13.68 -6.20 -2.48
C THR A 154 14.41 -4.89 -2.73
N MET A 155 13.73 -3.75 -2.61
CA MET A 155 14.27 -2.41 -2.85
C MET A 155 14.63 -1.71 -1.54
N GLY A 156 15.55 -0.77 -1.61
CA GLY A 156 16.04 -0.02 -0.46
C GLY A 156 17.13 -0.76 0.32
N LYS A 157 17.85 -0.02 1.15
CA LYS A 157 18.97 -0.55 1.96
C LYS A 157 18.51 -1.67 2.88
N THR A 158 17.37 -1.50 3.55
CA THR A 158 16.82 -2.49 4.49
C THR A 158 15.81 -3.43 3.85
N GLY A 159 15.32 -3.12 2.65
CA GLY A 159 14.22 -3.80 2.00
C GLY A 159 12.86 -3.16 2.31
N ALA A 160 12.84 -1.93 2.81
CA ALA A 160 11.59 -1.25 3.14
C ALA A 160 10.83 -0.77 1.88
N GLY A 161 11.45 -0.82 0.70
CA GLY A 161 10.80 -0.55 -0.56
C GLY A 161 11.40 0.60 -1.36
N CYS A 162 10.69 1.01 -2.43
CA CYS A 162 11.15 2.03 -3.36
C CYS A 162 11.21 3.44 -2.75
N GLY A 163 10.39 3.71 -1.76
CA GLY A 163 10.47 4.97 -1.01
C GLY A 163 11.78 5.11 -0.26
N GLU A 164 12.27 4.02 0.37
CA GLU A 164 13.59 3.98 0.99
C GLU A 164 14.70 4.10 -0.05
N GLU A 165 14.58 3.38 -1.18
CA GLU A 165 15.56 3.43 -2.27
C GLU A 165 15.77 4.84 -2.80
N GLN A 166 14.69 5.62 -2.92
CA GLN A 166 14.73 6.98 -3.46
C GLN A 166 14.82 8.06 -2.36
N GLY A 167 14.93 7.69 -1.08
CA GLY A 167 15.07 8.62 0.04
C GLY A 167 13.81 9.47 0.32
N VAL A 168 12.63 8.98 -0.05
CA VAL A 168 11.34 9.69 0.09
C VAL A 168 10.28 8.91 0.86
N GLN A 169 10.70 7.92 1.64
CA GLN A 169 9.78 7.03 2.37
C GLN A 169 8.79 7.81 3.26
N ASP A 170 9.26 8.84 3.94
CA ASP A 170 8.44 9.63 4.87
C ASP A 170 7.36 10.45 4.15
N GLU A 171 7.59 10.79 2.89
CA GLU A 171 6.67 11.59 2.06
C GLU A 171 5.54 10.78 1.40
N ILE A 172 5.59 9.45 1.48
CA ILE A 172 4.52 8.56 1.04
C ILE A 172 3.43 8.57 2.12
N ASP A 173 2.24 9.05 1.78
CA ASP A 173 1.12 9.12 2.73
C ASP A 173 0.50 7.74 3.01
N LEU A 174 0.43 6.89 1.99
CA LEU A 174 -0.06 5.52 2.07
C LEU A 174 0.88 4.57 1.32
N PHE A 175 1.46 3.66 2.07
CA PHE A 175 2.31 2.58 1.56
C PHE A 175 1.51 1.29 1.56
N PHE A 176 1.38 0.65 0.42
CA PHE A 176 0.72 -0.64 0.28
C PHE A 176 1.71 -1.71 -0.17
N SER A 177 1.57 -2.93 0.37
CA SER A 177 2.27 -4.09 -0.18
C SER A 177 1.54 -5.40 0.08
N THR A 178 1.94 -6.45 -0.64
CA THR A 178 1.40 -7.81 -0.50
C THR A 178 2.47 -8.76 0.03
N PHE A 179 2.02 -9.81 0.74
CA PHE A 179 2.88 -10.90 1.18
C PHE A 179 3.08 -11.98 0.10
N ALA A 180 2.40 -11.85 -1.05
CA ALA A 180 2.41 -12.87 -2.10
C ALA A 180 3.71 -12.91 -2.94
N LYS A 181 4.59 -11.91 -2.79
CA LYS A 181 5.84 -11.78 -3.55
C LYS A 181 7.05 -12.09 -2.67
N SER A 182 7.79 -11.08 -2.20
CA SER A 182 9.01 -11.28 -1.39
C SER A 182 8.81 -12.12 -0.13
N MET A 183 7.64 -12.09 0.48
CA MET A 183 7.34 -12.88 1.67
C MET A 183 6.85 -14.31 1.38
N ALA A 184 6.62 -14.71 0.13
CA ALA A 184 6.13 -16.04 -0.25
C ALA A 184 4.97 -16.53 0.63
N SER A 185 3.92 -15.69 0.81
CA SER A 185 2.81 -15.94 1.73
C SER A 185 1.48 -15.40 1.16
N ILE A 186 0.45 -15.39 1.97
CA ILE A 186 -0.85 -14.80 1.65
C ILE A 186 -1.12 -13.64 2.60
N GLY A 187 -1.76 -12.61 2.08
CA GLY A 187 -2.13 -11.39 2.78
C GLY A 187 -1.52 -10.16 2.14
N ALA A 188 -1.86 -9.03 2.71
CA ALA A 188 -1.36 -7.71 2.33
C ALA A 188 -1.44 -6.77 3.53
N PHE A 189 -0.93 -5.57 3.38
CA PHE A 189 -1.07 -4.52 4.37
C PHE A 189 -1.05 -3.15 3.70
N VAL A 190 -1.64 -2.17 4.36
CA VAL A 190 -1.47 -0.77 4.07
C VAL A 190 -0.98 -0.07 5.33
N SER A 191 -0.01 0.83 5.18
CA SER A 191 0.59 1.62 6.25
C SER A 191 0.50 3.11 5.92
N GLY A 192 0.39 3.93 6.94
CA GLY A 192 0.32 5.37 6.78
C GLY A 192 0.23 6.08 8.12
N ASN A 193 -0.28 7.31 8.08
CA ASN A 193 -0.59 8.08 9.28
C ASN A 193 -1.68 7.35 10.10
N ALA A 194 -1.58 7.40 11.43
CA ALA A 194 -2.45 6.67 12.34
C ALA A 194 -3.93 7.00 12.15
N ASP A 195 -4.28 8.26 11.93
CA ASP A 195 -5.67 8.70 11.72
C ASP A 195 -6.27 8.13 10.43
N ILE A 196 -5.45 8.05 9.36
CA ILE A 196 -5.87 7.45 8.09
C ILE A 196 -6.09 5.96 8.26
N ILE A 197 -5.17 5.26 8.91
CA ILE A 197 -5.26 3.82 9.13
C ILE A 197 -6.43 3.48 10.05
N ASP A 198 -6.67 4.28 11.09
CA ASP A 198 -7.83 4.09 11.98
C ASP A 198 -9.14 4.28 11.20
N ASN A 199 -9.26 5.33 10.39
CA ASN A 199 -10.42 5.52 9.52
C ASN A 199 -10.64 4.32 8.57
N LEU A 200 -9.58 3.76 7.98
CA LEU A 200 -9.64 2.60 7.10
C LEU A 200 -10.15 1.35 7.84
N ARG A 201 -9.80 1.16 9.13
CA ARG A 201 -10.28 0.03 9.94
C ARG A 201 -11.80 -0.05 9.99
N TYR A 202 -12.49 1.09 9.95
CA TYR A 202 -13.95 1.19 10.02
C TYR A 202 -14.64 1.32 8.66
N LYS A 203 -13.88 1.51 7.58
CA LYS A 203 -14.44 1.72 6.23
C LYS A 203 -14.15 0.59 5.25
N ILE A 204 -13.04 -0.13 5.39
CA ILE A 204 -12.68 -1.21 4.45
C ILE A 204 -13.68 -2.37 4.57
N ARG A 205 -14.57 -2.47 3.58
CA ARG A 205 -15.63 -3.49 3.54
C ARG A 205 -15.08 -4.91 3.51
N SER A 206 -13.99 -5.15 2.78
CA SER A 206 -13.33 -6.44 2.69
C SER A 206 -12.65 -6.90 3.99
N GLN A 207 -12.51 -6.00 4.96
CA GLN A 207 -12.05 -6.30 6.33
C GLN A 207 -13.22 -6.50 7.29
N ILE A 208 -14.25 -5.65 7.18
CA ILE A 208 -15.41 -5.65 8.08
C ILE A 208 -16.27 -6.90 7.84
N PHE A 209 -16.52 -7.23 6.56
CA PHE A 209 -17.45 -8.30 6.15
C PHE A 209 -16.72 -9.59 5.73
N ALA A 210 -15.43 -9.72 6.03
CA ALA A 210 -14.66 -10.91 5.75
C ALA A 210 -13.97 -11.44 7.01
N LYS A 211 -13.68 -12.73 6.99
CA LYS A 211 -12.87 -13.40 8.01
C LYS A 211 -11.46 -12.82 8.01
N SER A 212 -10.87 -12.67 9.20
CA SER A 212 -9.50 -12.18 9.34
C SER A 212 -8.47 -13.19 8.80
N LEU A 213 -7.27 -12.70 8.53
CA LEU A 213 -6.14 -13.52 8.07
C LEU A 213 -5.87 -14.65 9.07
N PRO A 214 -5.79 -15.93 8.63
CA PRO A 214 -5.58 -17.06 9.52
C PRO A 214 -4.28 -16.99 10.32
N MET A 215 -4.33 -17.42 11.57
CA MET A 215 -3.21 -17.35 12.51
C MET A 215 -1.89 -18.00 12.01
N PRO A 216 -1.92 -19.15 11.31
CA PRO A 216 -0.70 -19.71 10.74
C PRO A 216 0.00 -18.77 9.76
N LEU A 217 -0.77 -18.00 8.97
CA LEU A 217 -0.24 -17.00 8.06
C LEU A 217 0.31 -15.79 8.83
N VAL A 218 -0.44 -15.30 9.82
CA VAL A 218 0.00 -14.14 10.64
C VAL A 218 1.34 -14.45 11.34
N VAL A 219 1.43 -15.57 12.06
CA VAL A 219 2.66 -15.97 12.76
C VAL A 219 3.79 -16.27 11.76
N GLY A 220 3.45 -16.87 10.62
CA GLY A 220 4.40 -17.09 9.52
C GLY A 220 4.94 -15.77 8.96
N ASN A 221 4.10 -14.77 8.80
CA ASN A 221 4.47 -13.45 8.27
C ASN A 221 5.33 -12.66 9.26
N ILE A 222 5.08 -12.75 10.58
CA ILE A 222 5.98 -12.20 11.60
C ILE A 222 7.39 -12.77 11.43
N LYS A 223 7.50 -14.10 11.25
CA LYS A 223 8.81 -14.74 11.04
C LYS A 223 9.47 -14.33 9.73
N ARG A 224 8.70 -14.22 8.64
CA ARG A 224 9.22 -13.78 7.33
C ARG A 224 9.70 -12.33 7.36
N LEU A 225 8.96 -11.44 8.00
CA LEU A 225 9.40 -10.06 8.21
C LEU A 225 10.70 -10.02 9.03
N SER A 226 10.80 -10.83 10.08
CA SER A 226 12.05 -10.97 10.84
C SER A 226 13.22 -11.47 9.98
N LEU A 227 12.99 -12.35 9.00
CA LEU A 227 14.02 -12.78 8.06
C LEU A 227 14.43 -11.64 7.12
N ILE A 228 13.48 -10.90 6.53
CA ILE A 228 13.81 -9.73 5.70
C ILE A 228 14.68 -8.74 6.48
N LYS A 229 14.32 -8.44 7.73
CA LYS A 229 15.05 -7.49 8.57
C LYS A 229 16.46 -7.94 8.95
N ASN A 230 16.66 -9.24 9.21
CA ASN A 230 17.88 -9.74 9.85
C ASN A 230 18.74 -10.64 8.95
N SER A 231 18.31 -10.87 7.72
CA SER A 231 19.00 -11.77 6.77
C SER A 231 19.15 -11.07 5.39
N PRO A 232 20.01 -10.03 5.30
CA PRO A 232 20.21 -9.27 4.08
C PRO A 232 20.75 -10.13 2.92
N GLU A 233 21.31 -11.30 3.21
CA GLU A 233 21.84 -12.23 2.23
C GLU A 233 20.79 -12.67 1.19
N PHE A 234 19.52 -12.77 1.55
CA PHE A 234 18.45 -13.10 0.59
C PHE A 234 18.26 -12.00 -0.44
N LYS A 235 18.20 -10.74 0.01
CA LYS A 235 18.09 -9.58 -0.88
C LYS A 235 19.36 -9.42 -1.71
N ASN A 236 20.54 -9.54 -1.11
CA ASN A 236 21.80 -9.40 -1.81
C ASN A 236 21.93 -10.44 -2.91
N LYS A 237 21.58 -11.72 -2.61
CA LYS A 237 21.59 -12.78 -3.62
C LYS A 237 20.64 -12.51 -4.79
N LEU A 238 19.48 -11.90 -4.54
CA LEU A 238 18.58 -11.47 -5.63
C LEU A 238 19.30 -10.51 -6.56
N TRP A 239 19.96 -9.49 -6.00
CA TRP A 239 20.66 -8.46 -6.77
C TRP A 239 21.96 -8.94 -7.43
N GLU A 240 22.54 -10.07 -7.01
CA GLU A 240 23.64 -10.74 -7.70
C GLU A 240 23.19 -11.45 -8.99
N ILE A 241 21.89 -11.76 -9.11
CA ILE A 241 21.32 -12.49 -10.25
C ILE A 241 20.69 -11.54 -11.29
N VAL A 242 20.29 -10.36 -10.87
CA VAL A 242 19.66 -9.33 -11.70
C VAL A 242 20.73 -8.39 -12.30
#